data_ca3de2742671859f0e54a43e675eaa73
#
_entry.id   ca3de2742671859f0e54a43e675eaa73
#
_cell.length_a   1.000
_cell.length_b   1.000
_cell.length_c   1.000
_cell.angle_alpha   90.00
_cell.angle_beta   90.00
_cell.angle_gamma   90.00
#
_symmetry.space_group_name_H-M   'P 1'
#
loop_
_entity.id
_entity.type
_entity.pdbx_description
1 polymer ?
#
loop_
_entity_poly.entity_id
_entity_poly.type
_entity_poly.pdbx_seq_one_letter_code
_entity_poly.pdbx_strand_id
1 'polypeptide(L)'
;MKEPTWKQYLSDYNEGLGLVYERFVLNDFLLALRQEHGIETVLEAPLFGMAGVSGINSVALARAGADVTLVDDHAGRLAGVERIWGELDLPAQFVHHTEWGRLPFPDDAFDLAWNWAALWYLPNGSPEGSEKPVALLRELVRVSRRVVFVAMPNRVQVGYLLRKYLLERDFVNHVDEQWADIGRVRRVLEGTGVRIVRQGVLDVPPWPDTVMPAAEVLERLGIKSKKLEGQFSGDAWQWSTMAYYLGEQPDLYDRVMRYAWLDRAPIPWRVKAVWAHHRYVVGVKEDR
;
A
#
# COMPACT_ATOMS: atom_id res chain seq x y z
N MET A 1 19.20 5.37 -25.37
CA MET A 1 19.12 4.91 -24.00
C MET A 1 17.96 3.94 -23.92
N LYS A 2 18.08 2.83 -23.16
CA LYS A 2 16.92 1.96 -22.92
C LYS A 2 15.93 2.70 -22.01
N GLU A 3 14.65 2.55 -22.30
CA GLU A 3 13.59 3.13 -21.46
C GLU A 3 13.65 2.53 -20.05
N PRO A 4 13.52 3.35 -18.98
CA PRO A 4 13.53 2.85 -17.60
C PRO A 4 12.48 1.78 -17.35
N THR A 5 12.81 0.76 -16.56
CA THR A 5 11.94 -0.40 -16.34
C THR A 5 10.61 -0.01 -15.72
N TRP A 6 10.60 0.97 -14.79
CA TRP A 6 9.39 1.41 -14.09
C TRP A 6 8.33 2.01 -15.02
N LYS A 7 8.75 2.57 -16.17
CA LYS A 7 7.83 3.16 -17.16
C LYS A 7 6.90 2.12 -17.80
N GLN A 8 7.31 0.85 -17.82
CA GLN A 8 6.48 -0.24 -18.35
C GLN A 8 5.22 -0.53 -17.50
N TYR A 9 5.17 -0.06 -16.25
CA TYR A 9 4.03 -0.21 -15.36
C TYR A 9 2.99 0.91 -15.48
N LEU A 10 3.27 1.92 -16.29
CA LEU A 10 2.42 3.08 -16.47
C LEU A 10 2.06 3.22 -17.95
N SER A 11 0.77 3.35 -18.26
CA SER A 11 0.28 3.49 -19.64
C SER A 11 0.74 4.78 -20.31
N ASP A 12 0.98 5.84 -19.52
CA ASP A 12 1.35 7.18 -19.98
C ASP A 12 2.38 7.86 -19.06
N TYR A 13 3.16 7.06 -18.33
CA TYR A 13 4.17 7.52 -17.35
C TYR A 13 3.62 8.38 -16.21
N ASN A 14 2.34 8.25 -15.92
CA ASN A 14 1.64 9.02 -14.92
C ASN A 14 0.93 8.11 -13.92
N GLU A 15 1.38 8.10 -12.66
CA GLU A 15 0.69 7.35 -11.59
C GLU A 15 -0.63 8.01 -11.18
N GLY A 16 -0.81 9.29 -11.49
CA GLY A 16 -1.92 10.09 -11.00
C GLY A 16 -1.70 10.62 -9.59
N LEU A 17 -2.35 11.76 -9.31
CA LEU A 17 -2.21 12.44 -8.02
C LEU A 17 -2.60 11.55 -6.82
N GLY A 18 -3.65 10.74 -6.98
CA GLY A 18 -4.15 9.88 -5.89
C GLY A 18 -3.11 8.87 -5.42
N LEU A 19 -2.49 8.12 -6.35
CA LEU A 19 -1.47 7.12 -6.01
C LEU A 19 -0.20 7.73 -5.44
N VAL A 20 0.25 8.88 -5.99
CA VAL A 20 1.43 9.57 -5.45
C VAL A 20 1.15 10.12 -4.05
N TYR A 21 -0.07 10.64 -3.80
CA TYR A 21 -0.49 11.08 -2.49
C TYR A 21 -0.51 9.92 -1.50
N GLU A 22 -1.16 8.82 -1.83
CA GLU A 22 -1.21 7.60 -1.00
C GLU A 22 0.20 7.14 -0.60
N ARG A 23 1.11 7.10 -1.57
CA ARG A 23 2.48 6.66 -1.35
C ARG A 23 3.27 7.59 -0.43
N PHE A 24 3.10 8.90 -0.57
CA PHE A 24 3.78 9.85 0.33
C PHE A 24 3.20 9.82 1.74
N VAL A 25 1.89 9.67 1.90
CA VAL A 25 1.27 9.48 3.22
C VAL A 25 1.76 8.18 3.86
N LEU A 26 1.87 7.09 3.09
CA LEU A 26 2.43 5.83 3.56
C LEU A 26 3.90 5.98 3.95
N ASN A 27 4.71 6.66 3.14
CA ASN A 27 6.12 6.93 3.45
C ASN A 27 6.28 7.65 4.78
N ASP A 28 5.53 8.75 4.99
CA ASP A 28 5.57 9.52 6.25
C ASP A 28 5.20 8.63 7.43
N PHE A 29 4.18 7.77 7.26
CA PHE A 29 3.74 6.86 8.31
C PHE A 29 4.81 5.81 8.64
N LEU A 30 5.41 5.17 7.63
CA LEU A 30 6.44 4.16 7.81
C LEU A 30 7.71 4.74 8.43
N LEU A 31 8.11 5.94 8.03
CA LEU A 31 9.27 6.65 8.61
C LEU A 31 9.03 7.02 10.08
N ALA A 32 7.83 7.48 10.42
CA ALA A 32 7.45 7.74 11.81
C ALA A 32 7.46 6.44 12.64
N LEU A 33 6.94 5.34 12.10
CA LEU A 33 6.94 4.03 12.75
C LEU A 33 8.38 3.52 12.97
N ARG A 34 9.25 3.72 11.96
CA ARG A 34 10.68 3.39 12.06
C ARG A 34 11.34 4.14 13.20
N GLN A 35 11.11 5.44 13.29
CA GLN A 35 11.69 6.27 14.35
C GLN A 35 11.15 5.90 15.74
N GLU A 36 9.84 5.65 15.86
CA GLU A 36 9.18 5.32 17.14
C GLU A 36 9.68 4.00 17.72
N HIS A 37 9.91 3.00 16.86
CA HIS A 37 10.24 1.64 17.30
C HIS A 37 11.70 1.23 17.04
N GLY A 38 12.54 2.13 16.51
CA GLY A 38 13.94 1.82 16.20
C GLY A 38 14.08 0.69 15.18
N ILE A 39 13.31 0.75 14.08
CA ILE A 39 13.29 -0.29 13.05
C ILE A 39 14.51 -0.15 12.16
N GLU A 40 15.29 -1.23 12.06
CA GLU A 40 16.47 -1.33 11.20
C GLU A 40 16.29 -2.38 10.10
N THR A 41 15.55 -3.47 10.36
CA THR A 41 15.29 -4.55 9.41
C THR A 41 13.81 -4.66 9.08
N VAL A 42 13.48 -4.74 7.79
CA VAL A 42 12.10 -4.66 7.29
C VAL A 42 11.80 -5.79 6.33
N LEU A 43 10.66 -6.43 6.52
CA LEU A 43 10.06 -7.36 5.58
C LEU A 43 8.75 -6.77 5.02
N GLU A 44 8.64 -6.64 3.70
CA GLU A 44 7.39 -6.42 2.97
C GLU A 44 6.97 -7.69 2.24
N ALA A 45 5.80 -8.25 2.60
CA ALA A 45 5.31 -9.50 2.02
C ALA A 45 3.77 -9.60 2.03
N PRO A 46 3.15 -9.91 0.87
CA PRO A 46 3.68 -9.85 -0.49
C PRO A 46 3.74 -8.41 -1.04
N LEU A 47 4.44 -8.21 -2.16
CA LEU A 47 4.69 -6.89 -2.77
C LEU A 47 3.53 -6.33 -3.56
N PHE A 48 2.53 -7.09 -3.89
CA PHE A 48 1.41 -6.64 -4.73
C PHE A 48 0.30 -6.02 -3.89
N GLY A 49 -0.71 -5.49 -4.56
CA GLY A 49 -1.91 -4.94 -3.94
C GLY A 49 -2.16 -3.48 -4.31
N MET A 50 -1.24 -2.85 -5.00
CA MET A 50 -1.34 -1.46 -5.44
C MET A 50 -1.36 -1.34 -6.95
N ALA A 51 -2.05 -0.30 -7.43
CA ALA A 51 -1.88 0.20 -8.79
C ALA A 51 -0.56 0.98 -8.92
N GLY A 52 -0.15 1.28 -10.14
CA GLY A 52 1.08 2.01 -10.42
C GLY A 52 2.33 1.14 -10.32
N VAL A 53 3.47 1.74 -9.97
CA VAL A 53 4.76 1.03 -9.91
C VAL A 53 4.79 0.08 -8.71
N SER A 54 4.96 -1.21 -8.97
CA SER A 54 5.00 -2.23 -7.93
C SER A 54 6.32 -2.24 -7.15
N GLY A 55 6.25 -2.63 -5.87
CA GLY A 55 7.41 -2.96 -5.04
C GLY A 55 8.25 -1.75 -4.59
N ILE A 56 7.73 -0.53 -4.67
CA ILE A 56 8.44 0.68 -4.23
C ILE A 56 7.92 1.27 -2.90
N ASN A 57 7.03 0.55 -2.20
CA ASN A 57 6.46 1.04 -0.94
C ASN A 57 7.51 1.14 0.19
N SER A 58 8.50 0.24 0.20
CA SER A 58 9.59 0.25 1.20
C SER A 58 10.78 1.14 0.81
N VAL A 59 10.77 1.82 -0.35
CA VAL A 59 11.88 2.67 -0.81
C VAL A 59 12.23 3.77 0.18
N ALA A 60 11.22 4.41 0.81
CA ALA A 60 11.47 5.44 1.81
C ALA A 60 12.22 4.90 3.04
N LEU A 61 11.92 3.67 3.48
CA LEU A 61 12.62 2.99 4.58
C LEU A 61 14.06 2.66 4.22
N ALA A 62 14.31 2.14 2.99
CA ALA A 62 15.66 1.87 2.52
C ALA A 62 16.51 3.14 2.43
N ARG A 63 15.94 4.24 1.91
CA ARG A 63 16.60 5.55 1.88
C ARG A 63 16.93 6.10 3.26
N ALA A 64 16.13 5.75 4.26
CA ALA A 64 16.38 6.08 5.65
C ALA A 64 17.39 5.13 6.33
N GLY A 65 17.98 4.18 5.58
CA GLY A 65 19.01 3.26 6.06
C GLY A 65 18.48 1.98 6.70
N ALA A 66 17.24 1.56 6.41
CA ALA A 66 16.75 0.26 6.82
C ALA A 66 17.18 -0.83 5.82
N ASP A 67 17.50 -2.01 6.32
CA ASP A 67 17.71 -3.22 5.53
C ASP A 67 16.36 -3.80 5.12
N VAL A 68 16.08 -3.80 3.81
CA VAL A 68 14.77 -4.18 3.28
C VAL A 68 14.82 -5.54 2.59
N THR A 69 13.88 -6.40 2.94
CA THR A 69 13.61 -7.68 2.26
C THR A 69 12.20 -7.64 1.66
N LEU A 70 12.11 -7.96 0.37
CA LEU A 70 10.91 -7.93 -0.44
C LEU A 70 10.55 -9.35 -0.90
N VAL A 71 9.33 -9.80 -0.62
CA VAL A 71 8.87 -11.16 -0.95
C VAL A 71 7.68 -11.12 -1.89
N ASP A 72 7.75 -11.93 -2.95
CA ASP A 72 6.65 -12.07 -3.90
C ASP A 72 6.56 -13.52 -4.41
N ASP A 73 5.35 -13.94 -4.80
CA ASP A 73 5.09 -15.28 -5.34
C ASP A 73 5.21 -15.35 -6.87
N HIS A 74 5.44 -14.22 -7.54
CA HIS A 74 5.59 -14.13 -8.98
C HIS A 74 7.02 -13.72 -9.36
N ALA A 75 7.84 -14.69 -9.78
CA ALA A 75 9.25 -14.48 -10.09
C ALA A 75 9.50 -13.35 -11.12
N GLY A 76 8.65 -13.24 -12.16
CA GLY A 76 8.77 -12.20 -13.18
C GLY A 76 8.51 -10.79 -12.62
N ARG A 77 7.52 -10.65 -11.74
CA ARG A 77 7.22 -9.38 -11.05
C ARG A 77 8.39 -8.99 -10.14
N LEU A 78 8.90 -9.95 -9.35
CA LEU A 78 10.03 -9.73 -8.46
C LEU A 78 11.29 -9.28 -9.22
N ALA A 79 11.60 -9.92 -10.35
CA ALA A 79 12.71 -9.51 -11.21
C ALA A 79 12.52 -8.10 -11.82
N GLY A 80 11.27 -7.68 -12.05
CA GLY A 80 10.94 -6.30 -12.43
C GLY A 80 11.23 -5.31 -11.32
N VAL A 81 10.81 -5.65 -10.10
CA VAL A 81 11.05 -4.83 -8.90
C VAL A 81 12.56 -4.71 -8.61
N GLU A 82 13.31 -5.80 -8.69
CA GLU A 82 14.77 -5.78 -8.52
C GLU A 82 15.45 -4.80 -9.50
N ARG A 83 15.03 -4.79 -10.78
CA ARG A 83 15.56 -3.81 -11.74
C ARG A 83 15.20 -2.37 -11.37
N ILE A 84 13.97 -2.12 -10.87
CA ILE A 84 13.55 -0.78 -10.43
C ILE A 84 14.41 -0.31 -9.25
N TRP A 85 14.67 -1.18 -8.28
CA TRP A 85 15.54 -0.84 -7.15
C TRP A 85 16.99 -0.60 -7.58
N GLY A 86 17.48 -1.34 -8.58
CA GLY A 86 18.76 -1.05 -9.24
C GLY A 86 18.81 0.31 -9.92
N GLU A 87 17.71 0.76 -10.55
CA GLU A 87 17.60 2.11 -11.13
C GLU A 87 17.63 3.22 -10.06
N LEU A 88 17.20 2.89 -8.82
CA LEU A 88 17.25 3.81 -7.67
C LEU A 88 18.58 3.78 -6.91
N ASP A 89 19.51 2.89 -7.30
CA ASP A 89 20.77 2.62 -6.58
C ASP A 89 20.53 2.29 -5.07
N LEU A 90 19.51 1.46 -4.81
CA LEU A 90 19.13 1.06 -3.47
C LEU A 90 19.30 -0.46 -3.29
N PRO A 91 20.01 -0.90 -2.24
CA PRO A 91 20.11 -2.32 -1.92
C PRO A 91 18.81 -2.83 -1.30
N ALA A 92 18.42 -4.05 -1.66
CA ALA A 92 17.40 -4.84 -0.97
C ALA A 92 17.63 -6.33 -1.23
N GLN A 93 16.97 -7.18 -0.43
CA GLN A 93 16.90 -8.61 -0.69
C GLN A 93 15.59 -8.91 -1.40
N PHE A 94 15.64 -9.68 -2.48
CA PHE A 94 14.49 -10.09 -3.28
C PHE A 94 14.30 -11.60 -3.16
N VAL A 95 13.18 -12.04 -2.59
CA VAL A 95 12.91 -13.44 -2.29
C VAL A 95 11.66 -13.91 -3.00
N HIS A 96 11.82 -14.80 -3.98
CA HIS A 96 10.69 -15.50 -4.60
C HIS A 96 10.21 -16.60 -3.67
N HIS A 97 8.93 -16.54 -3.25
CA HIS A 97 8.34 -17.51 -2.34
C HIS A 97 6.83 -17.65 -2.57
N THR A 98 6.35 -18.89 -2.65
CA THR A 98 4.95 -19.20 -3.01
C THR A 98 4.11 -19.73 -1.85
N GLU A 99 4.74 -20.08 -0.73
CA GLU A 99 4.08 -20.70 0.43
C GLU A 99 3.86 -19.69 1.55
N TRP A 100 2.72 -18.99 1.52
CA TRP A 100 2.40 -17.97 2.52
C TRP A 100 2.16 -18.52 3.93
N GLY A 101 2.02 -19.84 4.08
CA GLY A 101 1.88 -20.51 5.38
C GLY A 101 3.21 -20.71 6.12
N ARG A 102 4.35 -20.54 5.43
CA ARG A 102 5.69 -20.65 6.02
C ARG A 102 6.69 -19.81 5.23
N LEU A 103 6.99 -18.62 5.72
CA LEU A 103 8.01 -17.76 5.14
C LEU A 103 9.41 -18.33 5.38
N PRO A 104 10.37 -18.18 4.43
CA PRO A 104 11.68 -18.79 4.49
C PRO A 104 12.66 -18.04 5.40
N PHE A 105 12.16 -17.55 6.53
CA PHE A 105 12.94 -16.78 7.51
C PHE A 105 12.78 -17.39 8.89
N PRO A 106 13.78 -17.26 9.77
CA PRO A 106 13.68 -17.64 11.17
C PRO A 106 12.65 -16.77 11.93
N ASP A 107 12.28 -17.21 13.12
CA ASP A 107 11.49 -16.40 14.05
C ASP A 107 12.27 -15.12 14.39
N ASP A 108 11.55 -14.01 14.58
CA ASP A 108 12.11 -12.73 15.01
C ASP A 108 13.23 -12.17 14.11
N ALA A 109 13.19 -12.47 12.80
CA ALA A 109 14.22 -12.05 11.84
C ALA A 109 14.19 -10.55 11.53
N PHE A 110 13.03 -9.92 11.61
CA PHE A 110 12.82 -8.54 11.18
C PHE A 110 12.25 -7.67 12.30
N ASP A 111 12.68 -6.42 12.41
CA ASP A 111 12.07 -5.48 13.36
C ASP A 111 10.63 -5.14 12.97
N LEU A 112 10.37 -4.99 11.64
CA LEU A 112 9.06 -4.75 11.06
C LEU A 112 8.75 -5.80 9.99
N ALA A 113 7.63 -6.50 10.15
CA ALA A 113 7.02 -7.27 9.07
C ALA A 113 5.67 -6.62 8.69
N TRP A 114 5.46 -6.33 7.41
CA TRP A 114 4.31 -5.56 7.01
C TRP A 114 3.71 -5.93 5.65
N ASN A 115 2.46 -5.50 5.46
CA ASN A 115 1.70 -5.73 4.25
C ASN A 115 0.79 -4.53 3.93
N TRP A 116 0.70 -4.20 2.63
CA TRP A 116 -0.20 -3.20 2.11
C TRP A 116 -1.20 -3.78 1.13
N ALA A 117 -2.47 -3.77 1.47
CA ALA A 117 -3.60 -4.07 0.61
C ALA A 117 -3.58 -5.43 -0.12
N ALA A 118 -2.72 -6.40 0.28
CA ALA A 118 -2.58 -7.64 -0.48
C ALA A 118 -3.47 -8.79 -0.01
N LEU A 119 -3.93 -8.78 1.25
CA LEU A 119 -4.65 -9.93 1.82
C LEU A 119 -5.91 -10.33 1.04
N TRP A 120 -6.62 -9.38 0.48
CA TRP A 120 -7.86 -9.63 -0.25
C TRP A 120 -7.64 -10.21 -1.67
N TYR A 121 -6.39 -10.21 -2.16
CA TYR A 121 -6.01 -10.87 -3.42
C TYR A 121 -5.53 -12.30 -3.22
N LEU A 122 -5.25 -12.71 -1.98
CA LEU A 122 -4.82 -14.07 -1.70
C LEU A 122 -6.00 -15.02 -1.87
N PRO A 123 -5.90 -16.04 -2.76
CA PRO A 123 -7.01 -16.91 -3.02
C PRO A 123 -7.44 -17.68 -1.77
N ASN A 124 -8.72 -17.62 -1.45
CA ASN A 124 -9.34 -18.48 -0.45
C ASN A 124 -9.44 -19.90 -0.99
N GLY A 125 -9.12 -20.86 -0.17
CA GLY A 125 -9.39 -22.26 -0.45
C GLY A 125 -8.16 -23.11 -0.69
N SER A 126 -7.53 -23.52 0.40
CA SER A 126 -6.91 -24.83 0.50
C SER A 126 -7.99 -25.84 0.91
N PRO A 127 -8.02 -27.07 0.38
CA PRO A 127 -8.87 -28.15 0.87
C PRO A 127 -8.66 -28.43 2.37
N GLU A 128 -7.59 -27.96 2.96
CA GLU A 128 -7.18 -28.16 4.34
C GLU A 128 -7.73 -27.11 5.32
N GLY A 129 -8.61 -26.19 4.88
CA GLY A 129 -9.37 -25.30 5.74
C GLY A 129 -8.60 -24.12 6.37
N SER A 130 -7.31 -23.94 6.10
CA SER A 130 -6.58 -22.76 6.54
C SER A 130 -6.63 -21.68 5.46
N GLU A 131 -7.24 -20.54 5.78
CA GLU A 131 -7.25 -19.40 4.89
C GLU A 131 -5.82 -18.86 4.73
N LYS A 132 -5.35 -18.74 3.49
CA LYS A 132 -4.01 -18.20 3.19
C LYS A 132 -3.71 -16.85 3.86
N PRO A 133 -4.65 -15.88 3.92
CA PRO A 133 -4.43 -14.64 4.65
C PRO A 133 -4.18 -14.84 6.15
N VAL A 134 -4.87 -15.80 6.80
CA VAL A 134 -4.62 -16.10 8.23
C VAL A 134 -3.23 -16.68 8.41
N ALA A 135 -2.83 -17.60 7.54
CA ALA A 135 -1.50 -18.21 7.58
C ALA A 135 -0.40 -17.14 7.39
N LEU A 136 -0.55 -16.25 6.39
CA LEU A 136 0.37 -15.14 6.18
C LEU A 136 0.44 -14.20 7.39
N LEU A 137 -0.69 -13.80 7.97
CA LEU A 137 -0.69 -12.94 9.15
C LEU A 137 0.05 -13.56 10.34
N ARG A 138 -0.10 -14.88 10.54
CA ARG A 138 0.65 -15.62 11.57
C ARG A 138 2.15 -15.64 11.28
N GLU A 139 2.51 -15.80 10.01
CA GLU A 139 3.91 -15.78 9.59
C GLU A 139 4.54 -14.38 9.71
N LEU A 140 3.82 -13.31 9.34
CA LEU A 140 4.29 -11.95 9.57
C LEU A 140 4.58 -11.70 11.06
N VAL A 141 3.72 -12.21 11.97
CA VAL A 141 3.98 -12.15 13.41
C VAL A 141 5.17 -13.00 13.82
N ARG A 142 5.29 -14.22 13.29
CA ARG A 142 6.39 -15.12 13.64
C ARG A 142 7.75 -14.53 13.28
N VAL A 143 7.87 -14.01 12.05
CA VAL A 143 9.14 -13.45 11.55
C VAL A 143 9.43 -12.04 12.07
N SER A 144 8.43 -11.35 12.60
CA SER A 144 8.62 -10.05 13.23
C SER A 144 9.18 -10.19 14.64
N ARG A 145 10.18 -9.38 14.97
CA ARG A 145 10.74 -9.25 16.32
C ARG A 145 10.01 -8.21 17.16
N ARG A 146 9.50 -7.14 16.54
CA ARG A 146 8.93 -6.00 17.25
C ARG A 146 7.56 -5.60 16.75
N VAL A 147 7.44 -5.26 15.46
CA VAL A 147 6.29 -4.58 14.90
C VAL A 147 5.69 -5.34 13.73
N VAL A 148 4.38 -5.50 13.75
CA VAL A 148 3.61 -5.94 12.58
C VAL A 148 2.69 -4.80 12.17
N PHE A 149 2.74 -4.41 10.90
CA PHE A 149 1.87 -3.41 10.32
C PHE A 149 1.09 -3.99 9.15
N VAL A 150 -0.23 -3.83 9.18
CA VAL A 150 -1.12 -4.26 8.09
C VAL A 150 -2.10 -3.16 7.78
N ALA A 151 -2.19 -2.80 6.51
CA ALA A 151 -3.20 -1.89 5.99
C ALA A 151 -4.02 -2.56 4.91
N MET A 152 -5.32 -2.26 4.89
CA MET A 152 -6.27 -2.80 3.92
C MET A 152 -7.15 -1.68 3.37
N PRO A 153 -7.62 -1.82 2.11
CA PRO A 153 -8.59 -0.89 1.56
C PRO A 153 -9.82 -0.76 2.44
N ASN A 154 -10.33 0.45 2.54
CA ASN A 154 -11.44 0.76 3.43
C ASN A 154 -12.78 0.58 2.72
N ARG A 155 -13.41 -0.58 2.88
CA ARG A 155 -14.68 -0.93 2.24
C ARG A 155 -15.90 -0.09 2.67
N VAL A 156 -15.76 0.75 3.69
CA VAL A 156 -16.88 1.58 4.18
C VAL A 156 -16.75 3.05 3.77
N GLN A 157 -15.70 3.42 3.04
CA GLN A 157 -15.54 4.77 2.53
C GLN A 157 -16.47 5.04 1.33
N VAL A 158 -16.85 6.30 1.16
CA VAL A 158 -17.83 6.71 0.16
C VAL A 158 -17.43 6.35 -1.27
N GLY A 159 -16.18 6.57 -1.66
CA GLY A 159 -15.68 6.26 -3.01
C GLY A 159 -15.73 4.77 -3.31
N TYR A 160 -15.34 3.91 -2.35
CA TYR A 160 -15.46 2.46 -2.49
C TYR A 160 -16.92 2.02 -2.70
N LEU A 161 -17.85 2.57 -1.91
CA LEU A 161 -19.28 2.25 -2.04
C LEU A 161 -19.86 2.72 -3.38
N LEU A 162 -19.46 3.92 -3.84
CA LEU A 162 -19.84 4.41 -5.17
C LEU A 162 -19.30 3.48 -6.27
N ARG A 163 -18.04 3.11 -6.19
CA ARG A 163 -17.41 2.19 -7.14
C ARG A 163 -18.15 0.85 -7.17
N LYS A 164 -18.35 0.23 -6.02
CA LYS A 164 -18.98 -1.08 -5.88
C LYS A 164 -20.43 -1.14 -6.41
N TYR A 165 -21.23 -0.12 -6.11
CA TYR A 165 -22.67 -0.18 -6.39
C TYR A 165 -23.09 0.55 -7.66
N LEU A 166 -22.30 1.54 -8.13
CA LEU A 166 -22.69 2.39 -9.25
C LEU A 166 -21.73 2.34 -10.44
N LEU A 167 -20.39 2.37 -10.20
CA LEU A 167 -19.42 2.61 -11.26
C LEU A 167 -18.80 1.31 -11.81
N GLU A 168 -18.42 0.37 -10.93
CA GLU A 168 -17.70 -0.85 -11.28
C GLU A 168 -18.20 -2.05 -10.45
N ARG A 169 -19.37 -2.54 -10.79
CA ARG A 169 -20.00 -3.64 -10.01
C ARG A 169 -19.18 -4.93 -10.01
N ASP A 170 -18.40 -5.18 -11.07
CA ASP A 170 -17.59 -6.39 -11.21
C ASP A 170 -16.25 -6.34 -10.48
N PHE A 171 -15.86 -5.17 -9.98
CA PHE A 171 -14.61 -4.99 -9.24
C PHE A 171 -14.48 -5.96 -8.06
N VAL A 172 -15.54 -6.17 -7.31
CA VAL A 172 -15.55 -7.05 -6.14
C VAL A 172 -15.41 -8.54 -6.47
N ASN A 173 -15.59 -8.93 -7.74
CA ASN A 173 -15.46 -10.33 -8.17
C ASN A 173 -14.00 -10.82 -8.17
N HIS A 174 -13.05 -9.89 -8.09
CA HIS A 174 -11.61 -10.19 -8.15
C HIS A 174 -10.93 -10.15 -6.79
N VAL A 175 -11.66 -9.83 -5.73
CA VAL A 175 -11.12 -9.67 -4.37
C VAL A 175 -12.00 -10.35 -3.33
N ASP A 176 -11.39 -10.81 -2.23
CA ASP A 176 -12.14 -11.28 -1.08
C ASP A 176 -12.37 -10.12 -0.10
N GLU A 177 -13.52 -9.48 -0.21
CA GLU A 177 -13.90 -8.34 0.64
C GLU A 177 -13.89 -8.63 2.15
N GLN A 178 -13.93 -9.90 2.55
CA GLN A 178 -13.86 -10.25 3.97
C GLN A 178 -12.52 -9.78 4.57
N TRP A 179 -11.47 -9.73 3.76
CA TRP A 179 -10.14 -9.29 4.17
C TRP A 179 -9.95 -7.77 4.13
N ALA A 180 -10.87 -7.02 3.52
CA ALA A 180 -10.96 -5.57 3.70
C ALA A 180 -11.58 -5.17 5.07
N ASP A 181 -12.03 -6.14 5.88
CA ASP A 181 -12.42 -5.90 7.27
C ASP A 181 -11.19 -5.87 8.18
N ILE A 182 -10.68 -4.67 8.46
CA ILE A 182 -9.54 -4.50 9.36
C ILE A 182 -9.78 -5.06 10.77
N GLY A 183 -11.05 -5.18 11.19
CA GLY A 183 -11.41 -5.82 12.45
C GLY A 183 -11.13 -7.32 12.45
N ARG A 184 -11.24 -7.98 11.28
CA ARG A 184 -10.84 -9.38 11.11
C ARG A 184 -9.33 -9.54 11.21
N VAL A 185 -8.57 -8.69 10.50
CA VAL A 185 -7.11 -8.66 10.59
C VAL A 185 -6.66 -8.48 12.03
N ARG A 186 -7.24 -7.50 12.73
CA ARG A 186 -6.97 -7.25 14.15
C ARG A 186 -7.18 -8.50 15.00
N ARG A 187 -8.33 -9.18 14.89
CA ARG A 187 -8.64 -10.39 15.69
C ARG A 187 -7.63 -11.51 15.42
N VAL A 188 -7.18 -11.68 14.19
CA VAL A 188 -6.15 -12.67 13.86
C VAL A 188 -4.83 -12.33 14.54
N LEU A 189 -4.39 -11.07 14.48
CA LEU A 189 -3.15 -10.61 15.13
C LEU A 189 -3.22 -10.75 16.65
N GLU A 190 -4.32 -10.32 17.29
CA GLU A 190 -4.53 -10.48 18.74
C GLU A 190 -4.51 -11.96 19.16
N GLY A 191 -5.06 -12.85 18.32
CA GLY A 191 -5.04 -14.31 18.54
C GLY A 191 -3.64 -14.95 18.47
N THR A 192 -2.64 -14.22 17.98
CA THR A 192 -1.21 -14.65 17.94
C THR A 192 -0.39 -14.10 19.11
N GLY A 193 -1.01 -13.39 20.05
CA GLY A 193 -0.32 -12.80 21.20
C GLY A 193 0.32 -11.43 20.90
N VAL A 194 -0.04 -10.81 19.79
CA VAL A 194 0.36 -9.43 19.47
C VAL A 194 -0.57 -8.43 20.13
N ARG A 195 -0.02 -7.45 20.83
CA ARG A 195 -0.79 -6.33 21.37
C ARG A 195 -0.98 -5.24 20.32
N ILE A 196 -2.22 -4.93 19.97
CA ILE A 196 -2.54 -3.82 19.06
C ILE A 196 -2.31 -2.50 19.79
N VAL A 197 -1.32 -1.73 19.33
CA VAL A 197 -0.93 -0.44 19.92
C VAL A 197 -1.52 0.75 19.15
N ARG A 198 -1.80 0.58 17.88
CA ARG A 198 -2.38 1.64 17.04
C ARG A 198 -3.34 1.05 16.01
N GLN A 199 -4.45 1.75 15.83
CA GLN A 199 -5.43 1.48 14.78
C GLN A 199 -5.94 2.81 14.25
N GLY A 200 -6.12 2.90 12.93
CA GLY A 200 -6.54 4.16 12.35
C GLY A 200 -6.84 4.05 10.86
N VAL A 201 -6.73 5.19 10.22
CA VAL A 201 -6.88 5.38 8.78
C VAL A 201 -5.66 6.07 8.22
N LEU A 202 -5.38 5.82 6.95
CA LEU A 202 -4.37 6.48 6.14
C LEU A 202 -5.00 6.88 4.83
N ASP A 203 -4.39 7.87 4.19
CA ASP A 203 -4.77 8.33 2.87
C ASP A 203 -6.20 8.90 2.88
N VAL A 204 -6.31 10.12 3.40
CA VAL A 204 -7.56 10.91 3.51
C VAL A 204 -7.47 12.13 2.61
N PRO A 205 -7.49 11.95 1.27
CA PRO A 205 -7.37 13.08 0.36
C PRO A 205 -8.65 13.92 0.35
N PRO A 206 -8.59 15.20 -0.07
CA PRO A 206 -9.79 16.04 -0.21
C PRO A 206 -10.64 15.70 -1.44
N TRP A 207 -10.36 14.62 -2.14
CA TRP A 207 -11.15 14.11 -3.27
C TRP A 207 -11.58 12.65 -3.01
N PRO A 208 -12.70 12.19 -3.64
CA PRO A 208 -13.14 10.81 -3.50
C PRO A 208 -12.17 9.84 -4.20
N ASP A 209 -11.91 8.68 -3.59
CA ASP A 209 -11.22 7.59 -4.25
C ASP A 209 -12.17 6.89 -5.22
N THR A 210 -11.97 7.15 -6.48
CA THR A 210 -12.72 6.47 -7.53
C THR A 210 -11.85 5.50 -8.32
N VAL A 211 -10.52 5.51 -8.11
CA VAL A 211 -9.51 4.80 -8.92
C VAL A 211 -9.60 5.12 -10.43
N MET A 212 -10.69 5.78 -10.83
CA MET A 212 -10.95 6.23 -12.18
C MET A 212 -10.43 7.65 -12.38
N PRO A 213 -9.96 8.00 -13.57
CA PRO A 213 -9.74 9.39 -13.93
C PRO A 213 -10.99 10.23 -13.66
N ALA A 214 -10.83 11.41 -13.08
CA ALA A 214 -11.97 12.28 -12.75
C ALA A 214 -12.87 12.57 -13.97
N ALA A 215 -12.28 12.66 -15.16
CA ALA A 215 -13.01 12.83 -16.42
C ALA A 215 -13.98 11.67 -16.70
N GLU A 216 -13.54 10.43 -16.49
CA GLU A 216 -14.38 9.23 -16.70
C GLU A 216 -15.52 9.15 -15.68
N VAL A 217 -15.24 9.50 -14.41
CA VAL A 217 -16.29 9.58 -13.37
C VAL A 217 -17.37 10.58 -13.74
N LEU A 218 -16.96 11.77 -14.20
CA LEU A 218 -17.89 12.82 -14.61
C LEU A 218 -18.71 12.42 -15.84
N GLU A 219 -18.08 11.76 -16.82
CA GLU A 219 -18.76 11.23 -18.00
C GLU A 219 -19.83 10.19 -17.62
N ARG A 220 -19.49 9.23 -16.75
CA ARG A 220 -20.44 8.21 -16.25
C ARG A 220 -21.58 8.80 -15.42
N LEU A 221 -21.35 9.93 -14.75
CA LEU A 221 -22.37 10.70 -14.04
C LEU A 221 -23.16 11.64 -14.94
N GLY A 222 -22.87 11.66 -16.26
CA GLY A 222 -23.54 12.51 -17.24
C GLY A 222 -23.12 13.98 -17.17
N ILE A 223 -22.05 14.31 -16.46
CA ILE A 223 -21.56 15.68 -16.29
C ILE A 223 -20.48 15.97 -17.35
N LYS A 224 -20.89 16.63 -18.44
CA LYS A 224 -19.95 17.10 -19.48
C LYS A 224 -19.38 18.47 -19.08
N SER A 225 -18.13 18.52 -18.66
CA SER A 225 -17.45 19.78 -18.35
C SER A 225 -16.14 19.91 -19.13
N LYS A 226 -16.18 20.69 -20.24
CA LYS A 226 -15.00 21.04 -21.04
C LYS A 226 -13.88 21.74 -20.24
N LYS A 227 -14.21 22.37 -19.11
CA LYS A 227 -13.21 23.01 -18.22
C LYS A 227 -12.42 22.00 -17.40
N LEU A 228 -13.00 20.86 -17.07
CA LEU A 228 -12.36 19.81 -16.28
C LEU A 228 -11.51 18.90 -17.18
N GLU A 229 -11.94 18.63 -18.41
CA GLU A 229 -11.14 17.87 -19.40
C GLU A 229 -9.76 18.51 -19.64
N GLY A 230 -9.67 19.84 -19.74
CA GLY A 230 -8.42 20.55 -19.94
C GLY A 230 -7.53 20.69 -18.70
N GLN A 231 -8.05 20.45 -17.49
CA GLN A 231 -7.29 20.52 -16.24
C GLN A 231 -6.68 19.16 -15.82
N PHE A 232 -7.22 18.05 -16.32
CA PHE A 232 -6.81 16.71 -15.96
C PHE A 232 -6.19 15.92 -17.12
N SER A 233 -6.23 16.45 -18.34
CA SER A 233 -5.62 15.89 -19.54
C SER A 233 -4.52 16.82 -20.04
N GLY A 234 -3.29 16.37 -20.05
CA GLY A 234 -2.17 17.08 -20.68
C GLY A 234 -0.84 16.84 -19.97
N ASP A 235 0.25 16.98 -20.71
CA ASP A 235 1.66 16.82 -20.29
C ASP A 235 2.08 17.72 -19.11
N ALA A 236 1.23 18.67 -18.71
CA ALA A 236 1.50 19.62 -17.62
C ALA A 236 1.52 19.01 -16.21
N TRP A 237 1.02 17.78 -16.04
CA TRP A 237 0.83 17.16 -14.71
C TRP A 237 1.33 15.72 -14.70
N GLN A 238 2.62 15.53 -14.85
CA GLN A 238 3.22 14.21 -14.64
C GLN A 238 3.38 13.98 -13.13
N TRP A 239 2.59 13.06 -12.61
CA TRP A 239 2.65 12.61 -11.22
C TRP A 239 3.38 11.27 -11.19
N SER A 240 4.62 11.24 -10.74
CA SER A 240 5.40 10.01 -10.68
C SER A 240 6.27 9.98 -9.43
N THR A 241 5.99 9.01 -8.57
CA THR A 241 6.81 8.74 -7.39
C THR A 241 8.24 8.35 -7.80
N MET A 242 8.41 7.64 -8.92
CA MET A 242 9.73 7.29 -9.43
C MET A 242 10.52 8.52 -9.87
N ALA A 243 9.89 9.49 -10.59
CA ALA A 243 10.55 10.73 -10.95
C ALA A 243 10.98 11.54 -9.71
N TYR A 244 10.19 11.51 -8.64
CA TYR A 244 10.60 12.06 -7.35
C TYR A 244 11.82 11.33 -6.77
N TYR A 245 11.77 9.99 -6.73
CA TYR A 245 12.88 9.21 -6.20
C TYR A 245 14.16 9.33 -7.03
N LEU A 246 14.06 9.53 -8.32
CA LEU A 246 15.21 9.77 -9.21
C LEU A 246 15.72 11.22 -9.17
N GLY A 247 15.05 12.12 -8.44
CA GLY A 247 15.43 13.53 -8.34
C GLY A 247 15.00 14.39 -9.53
N GLU A 248 14.20 13.84 -10.44
CA GLU A 248 13.68 14.57 -11.62
C GLU A 248 12.56 15.56 -11.23
N GLN A 249 11.84 15.27 -10.14
CA GLN A 249 10.76 16.11 -9.59
C GLN A 249 10.94 16.32 -8.07
N PRO A 250 11.95 17.07 -7.62
CA PRO A 250 12.27 17.20 -6.21
C PRO A 250 11.19 17.95 -5.40
N ASP A 251 10.39 18.80 -6.04
CA ASP A 251 9.29 19.56 -5.45
C ASP A 251 7.97 18.78 -5.35
N LEU A 252 7.93 17.55 -5.90
CA LEU A 252 6.70 16.78 -6.01
C LEU A 252 6.08 16.48 -4.64
N TYR A 253 6.92 16.15 -3.64
CA TYR A 253 6.45 15.87 -2.29
C TYR A 253 5.67 17.07 -1.71
N ASP A 254 6.24 18.26 -1.75
CA ASP A 254 5.60 19.47 -1.20
C ASP A 254 4.32 19.82 -1.95
N ARG A 255 4.33 19.66 -3.27
CA ARG A 255 3.15 19.89 -4.12
C ARG A 255 2.00 18.94 -3.79
N VAL A 256 2.29 17.68 -3.49
CA VAL A 256 1.28 16.66 -3.17
C VAL A 256 0.84 16.78 -1.71
N MET A 257 1.78 16.90 -0.77
CA MET A 257 1.50 16.87 0.66
C MET A 257 0.81 18.13 1.19
N ARG A 258 0.67 19.19 0.38
CA ARG A 258 -0.24 20.30 0.71
C ARG A 258 -1.71 19.87 0.86
N TYR A 259 -2.09 18.73 0.27
CA TYR A 259 -3.42 18.15 0.38
C TYR A 259 -3.60 17.29 1.64
N ALA A 260 -2.53 16.99 2.39
CA ALA A 260 -2.56 16.13 3.57
C ALA A 260 -3.17 16.78 4.83
N TRP A 261 -3.81 17.93 4.68
CA TRP A 261 -4.44 18.62 5.80
C TRP A 261 -5.54 17.82 6.50
N LEU A 262 -6.29 16.98 5.74
CA LEU A 262 -7.28 16.06 6.32
C LEU A 262 -6.64 14.91 7.08
N ASP A 263 -5.55 14.34 6.57
CA ASP A 263 -4.78 13.32 7.29
C ASP A 263 -4.23 13.88 8.62
N ARG A 264 -3.76 15.13 8.60
CA ARG A 264 -3.16 15.83 9.74
C ARG A 264 -4.19 16.44 10.69
N ALA A 265 -5.43 16.64 10.25
CA ALA A 265 -6.47 17.27 11.06
C ALA A 265 -6.75 16.47 12.35
N PRO A 266 -6.99 17.11 13.50
CA PRO A 266 -7.29 16.44 14.77
C PRO A 266 -8.73 15.93 14.83
N ILE A 267 -9.15 15.24 13.77
CA ILE A 267 -10.47 14.62 13.64
C ILE A 267 -10.34 13.14 14.04
N PRO A 268 -11.24 12.59 14.86
CA PRO A 268 -11.21 11.19 15.22
C PRO A 268 -11.17 10.29 13.98
N TRP A 269 -10.29 9.30 13.96
CA TRP A 269 -10.10 8.43 12.81
C TRP A 269 -11.38 7.73 12.35
N ARG A 270 -12.33 7.45 13.26
CA ARG A 270 -13.63 6.86 12.92
C ARG A 270 -14.47 7.76 12.01
N VAL A 271 -14.36 9.06 12.18
CA VAL A 271 -15.01 10.06 11.30
C VAL A 271 -14.26 10.11 9.96
N LYS A 272 -12.93 10.18 10.00
CA LYS A 272 -12.11 10.12 8.77
C LYS A 272 -12.33 8.85 7.96
N ALA A 273 -12.68 7.72 8.61
CA ALA A 273 -12.92 6.45 7.94
C ALA A 273 -14.07 6.48 6.93
N VAL A 274 -14.98 7.44 7.00
CA VAL A 274 -16.02 7.63 5.98
C VAL A 274 -15.42 8.04 4.63
N TRP A 275 -14.22 8.59 4.65
CA TRP A 275 -13.56 9.17 3.49
C TRP A 275 -12.19 8.55 3.15
N ALA A 276 -11.47 8.05 4.17
CA ALA A 276 -10.14 7.50 4.03
C ALA A 276 -10.09 6.25 3.16
N HIS A 277 -9.07 6.11 2.32
CA HIS A 277 -8.91 4.96 1.41
C HIS A 277 -8.45 3.70 2.12
N HIS A 278 -7.63 3.83 3.17
CA HIS A 278 -7.07 2.67 3.88
C HIS A 278 -7.38 2.71 5.37
N ARG A 279 -7.55 1.52 5.93
CA ARG A 279 -7.58 1.27 7.38
C ARG A 279 -6.41 0.40 7.76
N TYR A 280 -5.85 0.65 8.92
CA TYR A 280 -4.65 -0.07 9.36
C TYR A 280 -4.70 -0.50 10.82
N VAL A 281 -3.84 -1.45 11.14
CA VAL A 281 -3.48 -1.86 12.50
C VAL A 281 -1.97 -1.95 12.62
N VAL A 282 -1.45 -1.54 13.79
CA VAL A 282 -0.07 -1.76 14.21
C VAL A 282 -0.11 -2.61 15.47
N GLY A 283 0.53 -3.74 15.42
CA GLY A 283 0.74 -4.64 16.53
C GLY A 283 2.20 -4.68 16.97
N VAL A 284 2.42 -4.82 18.27
CA VAL A 284 3.75 -4.96 18.86
C VAL A 284 3.81 -6.29 19.60
N LYS A 285 4.88 -7.03 19.37
CA LYS A 285 5.19 -8.21 20.19
C LYS A 285 5.66 -7.75 21.55
N GLU A 286 5.15 -8.37 22.59
CA GLU A 286 5.66 -8.13 23.95
C GLU A 286 7.00 -8.85 24.09
N ASP A 287 7.97 -8.16 24.71
CA ASP A 287 9.27 -8.77 25.02
C ASP A 287 9.02 -10.00 25.90
N ARG A 288 9.54 -11.14 25.45
CA ARG A 288 9.49 -12.40 26.21
C ARG A 288 10.61 -12.46 27.22
#